data_2dda34e474c4b91c46a449f566851fd8
#
_entry.id   2dda34e474c4b91c46a449f566851fd8
#
_cell.length_a   1.000
_cell.length_b   1.000
_cell.length_c   1.000
_cell.angle_alpha   90.00
_cell.angle_beta   90.00
_cell.angle_gamma   90.00
#
_symmetry.space_group_name_H-M   'P 1'
#
loop_
_entity.id
_entity.type
_entity.pdbx_description
1 polymer ?
#
loop_
_entity_poly.entity_id
_entity_poly.type
_entity_poly.pdbx_seq_one_letter_code
_entity_poly.pdbx_strand_id
1 'polypeptide(L)'
;MASIDPLDHAQRDNATEPPAGLSPAAAVTRRGLLPAGSLARHLVVRLLPAILLLVLLDLAATWVITHKIDLAIWMLEDFFWLMVVGQVILMVAFAWVVVHGVRSGLRSVNLLSEEIRQRSIDDMQPLEVAGVPAEMEPLVLHTNDLLARLDSSLAAQRRFIGHAAHQLRTPLSGLRLESELMLSRPLPDDVRARAERIKAVSDRMIRLGQQLLVLARADPNARPQDSFQRIDLCDWVRASGAEWIPRTRAAQVQLDLVAPEESVWIDADPLLLDELLGNLIDNAMRYGNPGGCITLNVGSNPPSLTVMDDGPGIPMEDQDRVFEAFYRSPSATAGGSGLGLAIVREIAHAHGAWWKLTSRPEYPGTRLSVVFPGPRKGAQLTRHDKQV
;
A
#
# COMPACT_ATOMS: atom_id res chain seq x y z
N MET A 1 -0.06 -68.95 35.80
CA MET A 1 -0.67 -68.83 37.13
C MET A 1 -1.27 -67.45 37.22
N ALA A 2 -2.56 -67.52 37.19
CA ALA A 2 -3.62 -66.83 37.87
C ALA A 2 -3.78 -65.37 37.40
N SER A 3 -4.81 -65.16 36.60
CA SER A 3 -6.25 -65.08 36.94
C SER A 3 -6.53 -63.80 37.72
N ILE A 4 -7.33 -62.90 37.21
CA ILE A 4 -8.79 -62.79 37.25
C ILE A 4 -9.12 -61.34 36.89
N ASP A 5 -9.92 -61.19 35.89
CA ASP A 5 -10.98 -60.24 35.63
C ASP A 5 -12.03 -60.25 36.80
N PRO A 6 -13.07 -59.46 36.81
CA PRO A 6 -13.55 -58.26 36.10
C PRO A 6 -14.34 -57.28 37.03
N LEU A 7 -15.20 -56.46 36.40
CA LEU A 7 -16.38 -55.72 36.91
C LEU A 7 -16.06 -54.35 37.53
N ASP A 8 -16.76 -53.30 37.34
CA ASP A 8 -18.09 -53.05 36.73
C ASP A 8 -18.40 -51.55 36.87
N HIS A 9 -19.30 -51.08 36.05
CA HIS A 9 -20.14 -49.89 36.24
C HIS A 9 -19.49 -48.50 36.39
N ALA A 10 -19.82 -47.55 35.65
CA ALA A 10 -21.10 -47.01 35.24
C ALA A 10 -20.88 -45.82 34.30
N GLN A 11 -21.51 -45.87 33.20
CA GLN A 11 -22.33 -44.83 32.61
C GLN A 11 -22.23 -43.45 33.26
N ARG A 12 -21.77 -42.48 32.48
CA ARG A 12 -22.50 -41.23 32.31
C ARG A 12 -22.16 -40.63 30.95
N ASP A 13 -23.08 -40.87 30.05
CA ASP A 13 -23.36 -40.00 28.92
C ASP A 13 -23.38 -38.56 29.39
N ASN A 14 -22.55 -37.75 28.74
CA ASN A 14 -22.81 -36.35 28.56
C ASN A 14 -22.47 -36.02 27.11
N ALA A 15 -23.34 -36.43 26.24
CA ALA A 15 -23.52 -35.80 24.95
C ALA A 15 -23.97 -34.37 25.20
N THR A 16 -23.05 -33.42 25.13
CA THR A 16 -23.38 -32.01 24.92
C THR A 16 -23.87 -31.88 23.49
N GLU A 17 -25.19 -31.85 23.36
CA GLU A 17 -25.88 -31.40 22.15
C GLU A 17 -25.27 -30.09 21.67
N PRO A 18 -25.02 -29.92 20.33
CA PRO A 18 -24.79 -28.62 19.76
C PRO A 18 -26.09 -27.81 19.89
N PRO A 19 -26.01 -26.46 20.12
CA PRO A 19 -27.21 -25.65 20.24
C PRO A 19 -28.02 -25.76 18.96
N ALA A 20 -29.18 -26.35 19.09
CA ALA A 20 -30.22 -26.38 18.07
C ALA A 20 -30.64 -24.94 17.77
N GLY A 21 -30.66 -24.62 16.50
CA GLY A 21 -31.48 -23.54 16.03
C GLY A 21 -30.79 -22.45 15.25
N LEU A 22 -30.51 -22.71 14.01
CA LEU A 22 -30.79 -21.80 12.94
C LEU A 22 -31.00 -22.62 11.67
N SER A 23 -32.22 -23.08 11.53
CA SER A 23 -32.74 -23.69 10.30
C SER A 23 -32.60 -22.66 9.16
N PRO A 24 -31.92 -23.00 8.06
CA PRO A 24 -31.81 -22.07 6.89
C PRO A 24 -33.16 -21.88 6.17
N ALA A 25 -34.25 -22.51 6.63
CA ALA A 25 -35.58 -22.41 6.04
C ALA A 25 -36.41 -21.20 6.50
N ALA A 26 -36.00 -20.45 7.53
CA ALA A 26 -36.73 -19.27 8.02
C ALA A 26 -36.33 -17.94 7.38
N ALA A 27 -35.28 -17.89 6.56
CA ALA A 27 -34.83 -16.69 5.87
C ALA A 27 -35.48 -16.48 4.47
N VAL A 28 -36.47 -17.30 4.10
CA VAL A 28 -37.20 -17.16 2.80
C VAL A 28 -38.45 -16.27 2.92
N THR A 29 -38.63 -15.60 4.05
CA THR A 29 -39.80 -14.71 4.22
C THR A 29 -39.53 -13.30 3.70
N ARG A 30 -40.19 -13.00 2.60
CA ARG A 30 -40.43 -11.67 2.04
C ARG A 30 -39.19 -10.96 1.45
N ARG A 31 -38.54 -11.55 0.48
CA ARG A 31 -37.91 -10.76 -0.57
C ARG A 31 -39.04 -10.10 -1.37
N GLY A 32 -39.35 -8.85 -1.08
CA GLY A 32 -40.12 -8.02 -2.00
C GLY A 32 -39.49 -8.15 -3.38
N LEU A 33 -40.30 -8.16 -4.43
CA LEU A 33 -39.89 -8.39 -5.83
C LEU A 33 -38.67 -7.55 -6.26
N LEU A 34 -38.33 -6.50 -5.50
CA LEU A 34 -37.19 -5.62 -5.74
C LEU A 34 -36.56 -5.21 -4.39
N PRO A 35 -35.27 -5.52 -4.11
CA PRO A 35 -34.60 -5.13 -2.88
C PRO A 35 -34.49 -3.60 -2.76
N ALA A 36 -34.51 -3.09 -1.52
CA ALA A 36 -34.32 -1.67 -1.24
C ALA A 36 -32.93 -1.26 -1.71
N GLY A 37 -32.82 -0.21 -2.53
CA GLY A 37 -31.53 0.25 -3.10
C GLY A 37 -31.19 -0.31 -4.47
N SER A 38 -32.01 -1.21 -5.04
CA SER A 38 -31.74 -1.75 -6.37
C SER A 38 -32.00 -0.72 -7.48
N LEU A 39 -31.15 -0.74 -8.48
CA LEU A 39 -31.25 0.08 -9.70
C LEU A 39 -32.60 -0.16 -10.39
N ALA A 40 -33.03 -1.43 -10.41
CA ALA A 40 -34.33 -1.85 -10.94
C ALA A 40 -35.50 -1.18 -10.19
N ARG A 41 -35.43 -1.13 -8.85
CA ARG A 41 -36.46 -0.45 -8.04
C ARG A 41 -36.51 1.06 -8.31
N HIS A 42 -35.37 1.72 -8.42
CA HIS A 42 -35.30 3.15 -8.77
C HIS A 42 -35.87 3.42 -10.17
N LEU A 43 -35.58 2.59 -11.14
CA LEU A 43 -36.13 2.65 -12.49
C LEU A 43 -37.64 2.42 -12.48
N VAL A 44 -38.13 1.35 -11.83
CA VAL A 44 -39.57 1.03 -11.75
C VAL A 44 -40.34 2.12 -11.03
N VAL A 45 -39.88 2.58 -9.86
CA VAL A 45 -40.56 3.66 -9.09
C VAL A 45 -40.64 4.97 -9.87
N ARG A 46 -39.64 5.30 -10.69
CA ARG A 46 -39.67 6.52 -11.52
C ARG A 46 -40.40 6.35 -12.83
N LEU A 47 -40.42 5.15 -13.44
CA LEU A 47 -41.11 4.89 -14.71
C LEU A 47 -42.59 4.59 -14.52
N LEU A 48 -42.97 3.95 -13.40
CA LEU A 48 -44.38 3.56 -13.13
C LEU A 48 -45.36 4.72 -13.21
N PRO A 49 -45.10 5.90 -12.61
CA PRO A 49 -45.99 7.04 -12.70
C PRO A 49 -46.15 7.57 -14.14
N ALA A 50 -45.06 7.58 -14.92
CA ALA A 50 -45.09 8.04 -16.31
C ALA A 50 -45.89 7.09 -17.20
N ILE A 51 -45.72 5.77 -17.02
CA ILE A 51 -46.52 4.75 -17.71
C ILE A 51 -47.97 4.83 -17.30
N LEU A 52 -48.27 4.98 -16.01
CA LEU A 52 -49.61 5.12 -15.50
C LEU A 52 -50.30 6.34 -16.07
N LEU A 53 -49.61 7.49 -16.13
CA LEU A 53 -50.11 8.73 -16.72
C LEU A 53 -50.38 8.55 -18.21
N LEU A 54 -49.53 7.86 -18.96
CA LEU A 54 -49.73 7.53 -20.39
C LEU A 54 -51.00 6.71 -20.59
N VAL A 55 -51.19 5.67 -19.79
CA VAL A 55 -52.39 4.80 -19.86
C VAL A 55 -53.66 5.59 -19.50
N LEU A 56 -53.62 6.43 -18.48
CA LEU A 56 -54.76 7.27 -18.09
C LEU A 56 -55.12 8.29 -19.16
N LEU A 57 -54.13 8.90 -19.82
CA LEU A 57 -54.34 9.86 -20.89
C LEU A 57 -54.93 9.19 -22.13
N ASP A 58 -54.44 8.01 -22.49
CA ASP A 58 -54.94 7.19 -23.60
C ASP A 58 -56.39 6.73 -23.34
N LEU A 59 -56.70 6.31 -22.10
CA LEU A 59 -58.04 5.93 -21.68
C LEU A 59 -59.01 7.13 -21.72
N ALA A 60 -58.56 8.30 -21.23
CA ALA A 60 -59.35 9.53 -21.25
C ALA A 60 -59.62 10.00 -22.70
N ALA A 61 -58.59 9.92 -23.59
CA ALA A 61 -58.76 10.26 -25.00
C ALA A 61 -59.76 9.32 -25.70
N THR A 62 -59.59 8.01 -25.45
CA THR A 62 -60.50 7.00 -26.00
C THR A 62 -61.96 7.25 -25.50
N TRP A 63 -62.15 7.54 -24.21
CA TRP A 63 -63.46 7.85 -23.64
C TRP A 63 -64.09 9.09 -24.27
N VAL A 64 -63.35 10.19 -24.45
CA VAL A 64 -63.80 11.41 -25.10
C VAL A 64 -64.21 11.16 -26.56
N ILE A 65 -63.38 10.44 -27.30
CA ILE A 65 -63.70 10.10 -28.71
C ILE A 65 -64.95 9.25 -28.81
N THR A 66 -65.16 8.27 -27.93
CA THR A 66 -66.26 7.31 -27.97
C THR A 66 -67.58 7.99 -27.58
N HIS A 67 -67.57 8.99 -26.64
CA HIS A 67 -68.77 9.62 -26.13
C HIS A 67 -69.15 10.95 -26.84
N LYS A 68 -68.31 11.49 -27.71
CA LYS A 68 -68.48 12.80 -28.38
C LYS A 68 -68.47 12.72 -29.91
N ILE A 69 -68.86 11.57 -30.50
CA ILE A 69 -68.83 11.31 -31.95
C ILE A 69 -69.84 12.29 -32.74
N ASP A 70 -70.71 13.01 -32.05
CA ASP A 70 -71.59 13.97 -32.67
C ASP A 70 -71.01 15.40 -32.83
N LEU A 71 -69.72 15.59 -32.53
CA LEU A 71 -69.04 16.85 -32.67
C LEU A 71 -68.71 17.14 -34.13
N ALA A 72 -68.99 18.35 -34.64
CA ALA A 72 -68.75 18.77 -36.00
C ALA A 72 -67.30 18.52 -36.46
N ILE A 73 -67.10 18.19 -37.72
CA ILE A 73 -65.86 17.71 -38.34
C ILE A 73 -64.62 18.63 -38.07
N TRP A 74 -64.88 19.95 -37.96
CA TRP A 74 -63.82 20.93 -37.68
C TRP A 74 -63.30 20.90 -36.22
N MET A 75 -64.02 20.37 -35.25
CA MET A 75 -63.50 20.10 -33.90
C MET A 75 -62.60 18.85 -33.85
N LEU A 76 -62.67 17.93 -34.77
CA LEU A 76 -61.83 16.74 -34.84
C LEU A 76 -60.39 17.07 -35.14
N GLU A 77 -60.12 18.12 -35.95
CA GLU A 77 -58.76 18.54 -36.29
C GLU A 77 -58.02 19.16 -35.09
N ASP A 78 -58.69 20.03 -34.31
CA ASP A 78 -58.11 20.62 -33.07
C ASP A 78 -57.86 19.54 -32.01
N PHE A 79 -58.76 18.58 -31.89
CA PHE A 79 -58.61 17.45 -30.98
C PHE A 79 -57.43 16.52 -31.36
N PHE A 80 -57.24 16.28 -32.66
CA PHE A 80 -56.12 15.51 -33.16
C PHE A 80 -54.78 16.18 -32.82
N TRP A 81 -54.66 17.47 -33.07
CA TRP A 81 -53.45 18.23 -32.73
C TRP A 81 -53.18 18.27 -31.23
N LEU A 82 -54.20 18.43 -30.40
CA LEU A 82 -54.07 18.38 -28.94
C LEU A 82 -53.53 17.03 -28.48
N MET A 83 -54.05 15.94 -29.02
CA MET A 83 -53.54 14.58 -28.74
C MET A 83 -52.08 14.41 -29.16
N VAL A 84 -51.72 14.85 -30.37
CA VAL A 84 -50.35 14.74 -30.88
C VAL A 84 -49.36 15.51 -29.99
N VAL A 85 -49.72 16.74 -29.60
CA VAL A 85 -48.90 17.56 -28.69
C VAL A 85 -48.78 16.90 -27.34
N GLY A 86 -49.88 16.37 -26.78
CA GLY A 86 -49.85 15.62 -25.50
C GLY A 86 -48.96 14.41 -25.55
N GLN A 87 -49.02 13.65 -26.64
CA GLN A 87 -48.17 12.46 -26.86
C GLN A 87 -46.66 12.80 -26.98
N VAL A 88 -46.36 13.90 -27.69
CA VAL A 88 -44.98 14.41 -27.81
C VAL A 88 -44.43 14.84 -26.45
N ILE A 89 -45.20 15.61 -25.68
CA ILE A 89 -44.82 16.05 -24.33
C ILE A 89 -44.53 14.83 -23.44
N LEU A 90 -45.44 13.85 -23.48
CA LEU A 90 -45.29 12.62 -22.67
C LEU A 90 -44.08 11.80 -23.07
N MET A 91 -43.80 11.69 -24.39
CA MET A 91 -42.61 10.97 -24.92
C MET A 91 -41.33 11.68 -24.45
N VAL A 92 -41.28 13.01 -24.49
CA VAL A 92 -40.14 13.80 -24.00
C VAL A 92 -39.98 13.63 -22.49
N ALA A 93 -41.05 13.69 -21.72
CA ALA A 93 -41.00 13.46 -20.28
C ALA A 93 -40.52 12.05 -19.93
N PHE A 94 -40.98 11.03 -20.64
CA PHE A 94 -40.54 9.65 -20.48
C PHE A 94 -39.07 9.51 -20.82
N ALA A 95 -38.60 10.02 -21.96
CA ALA A 95 -37.20 9.98 -22.35
C ALA A 95 -36.29 10.66 -21.28
N TRP A 96 -36.75 11.81 -20.75
CA TRP A 96 -36.04 12.52 -19.67
C TRP A 96 -35.90 11.66 -18.39
N VAL A 97 -37.00 11.02 -17.97
CA VAL A 97 -37.01 10.12 -16.79
C VAL A 97 -36.09 8.94 -16.97
N VAL A 98 -36.10 8.31 -18.15
CA VAL A 98 -35.19 7.17 -18.48
C VAL A 98 -33.74 7.61 -18.45
N VAL A 99 -33.39 8.69 -19.15
CA VAL A 99 -32.02 9.20 -19.21
C VAL A 99 -31.52 9.59 -17.82
N HIS A 100 -32.36 10.28 -17.04
CA HIS A 100 -32.03 10.69 -15.68
C HIS A 100 -31.88 9.47 -14.74
N GLY A 101 -32.76 8.48 -14.85
CA GLY A 101 -32.71 7.24 -14.08
C GLY A 101 -31.43 6.43 -14.37
N VAL A 102 -31.08 6.27 -15.63
CA VAL A 102 -29.86 5.57 -16.06
C VAL A 102 -28.61 6.31 -15.60
N ARG A 103 -28.53 7.63 -15.81
CA ARG A 103 -27.41 8.45 -15.35
C ARG A 103 -27.23 8.41 -13.84
N SER A 104 -28.31 8.45 -13.07
CA SER A 104 -28.28 8.36 -11.61
C SER A 104 -27.79 6.98 -11.14
N GLY A 105 -28.20 5.91 -11.83
CA GLY A 105 -27.74 4.55 -11.51
C GLY A 105 -26.27 4.31 -11.84
N LEU A 106 -25.79 4.85 -12.96
CA LEU A 106 -24.40 4.72 -13.39
C LEU A 106 -23.43 5.60 -12.59
N ARG A 107 -23.93 6.60 -11.87
CA ARG A 107 -23.06 7.49 -11.08
C ARG A 107 -22.26 6.73 -10.01
N SER A 108 -22.89 5.79 -9.32
CA SER A 108 -22.23 4.97 -8.30
C SER A 108 -21.14 4.08 -8.90
N VAL A 109 -21.38 3.53 -10.10
CA VAL A 109 -20.39 2.73 -10.84
C VAL A 109 -19.18 3.58 -11.23
N ASN A 110 -19.42 4.79 -11.72
CA ASN A 110 -18.36 5.72 -12.10
C ASN A 110 -17.53 6.17 -10.90
N LEU A 111 -18.17 6.42 -9.75
CA LEU A 111 -17.45 6.77 -8.51
C LEU A 111 -16.57 5.62 -8.03
N LEU A 112 -17.09 4.39 -8.03
CA LEU A 112 -16.31 3.21 -7.67
C LEU A 112 -15.13 2.98 -8.64
N SER A 113 -15.37 3.16 -9.94
CA SER A 113 -14.31 3.06 -10.96
C SER A 113 -13.22 4.11 -10.78
N GLU A 114 -13.60 5.34 -10.44
CA GLU A 114 -12.64 6.42 -10.18
C GLU A 114 -11.86 6.16 -8.87
N GLU A 115 -12.52 5.69 -7.82
CA GLU A 115 -11.86 5.27 -6.57
C GLU A 115 -10.81 4.18 -6.82
N ILE A 116 -11.17 3.13 -7.59
CA ILE A 116 -10.23 2.06 -7.95
C ILE A 116 -9.07 2.61 -8.79
N ARG A 117 -9.35 3.54 -9.72
CA ARG A 117 -8.33 4.11 -10.60
C ARG A 117 -7.35 5.04 -9.88
N GLN A 118 -7.81 5.73 -8.83
CA GLN A 118 -6.99 6.66 -8.04
C GLN A 118 -6.20 5.95 -6.94
N ARG A 119 -6.50 4.68 -6.65
CA ARG A 119 -5.76 3.89 -5.67
C ARG A 119 -4.35 3.62 -6.14
N SER A 120 -3.41 3.75 -5.22
CA SER A 120 -2.06 3.23 -5.40
C SER A 120 -2.08 1.70 -5.48
N ILE A 121 -1.11 1.11 -6.17
CA ILE A 121 -0.94 -0.34 -6.27
C ILE A 121 -0.80 -0.98 -4.88
N ASP A 122 -0.32 -0.22 -3.90
CA ASP A 122 -0.08 -0.69 -2.54
C ASP A 122 -1.27 -0.47 -1.59
N ASP A 123 -2.36 0.18 -2.04
CA ASP A 123 -3.56 0.42 -1.22
C ASP A 123 -4.52 -0.78 -1.29
N MET A 124 -4.40 -1.66 -0.29
CA MET A 124 -5.22 -2.86 -0.13
C MET A 124 -6.43 -2.65 0.79
N GLN A 125 -6.78 -1.41 1.15
CA GLN A 125 -7.93 -1.15 1.99
C GLN A 125 -9.23 -1.61 1.31
N PRO A 126 -10.20 -2.12 2.06
CA PRO A 126 -11.47 -2.55 1.48
C PRO A 126 -12.21 -1.36 0.84
N LEU A 127 -12.89 -1.64 -0.27
CA LEU A 127 -13.79 -0.69 -0.92
C LEU A 127 -15.03 -0.49 -0.06
N GLU A 128 -15.52 0.76 0.06
CA GLU A 128 -16.73 1.04 0.79
C GLU A 128 -17.95 0.44 0.09
N VAL A 129 -18.75 -0.30 0.85
CA VAL A 129 -20.03 -0.88 0.37
C VAL A 129 -21.17 0.15 0.49
N ALA A 130 -21.00 1.18 1.33
CA ALA A 130 -22.03 2.18 1.59
C ALA A 130 -22.35 3.00 0.33
N GLY A 131 -23.64 3.00 -0.08
CA GLY A 131 -24.11 3.75 -1.25
C GLY A 131 -23.98 3.03 -2.60
N VAL A 132 -23.49 1.79 -2.60
CA VAL A 132 -23.41 0.94 -3.80
C VAL A 132 -24.80 0.33 -4.08
N PRO A 133 -25.27 0.27 -5.35
CA PRO A 133 -26.48 -0.46 -5.70
C PRO A 133 -26.42 -1.93 -5.29
N ALA A 134 -27.56 -2.51 -4.89
CA ALA A 134 -27.64 -3.88 -4.41
C ALA A 134 -27.12 -4.91 -5.44
N GLU A 135 -27.20 -4.59 -6.73
CA GLU A 135 -26.69 -5.43 -7.82
C GLU A 135 -25.17 -5.46 -7.90
N MET A 136 -24.52 -4.41 -7.39
CA MET A 136 -23.05 -4.26 -7.38
C MET A 136 -22.42 -4.73 -6.06
N GLU A 137 -23.19 -4.85 -5.00
CA GLU A 137 -22.71 -5.29 -3.68
C GLU A 137 -21.92 -6.60 -3.74
N PRO A 138 -22.39 -7.68 -4.45
CA PRO A 138 -21.62 -8.90 -4.59
C PRO A 138 -20.27 -8.71 -5.27
N LEU A 139 -20.17 -7.79 -6.25
CA LEU A 139 -18.92 -7.49 -6.94
C LEU A 139 -17.93 -6.80 -6.01
N VAL A 140 -18.39 -5.82 -5.22
CA VAL A 140 -17.54 -5.12 -4.23
C VAL A 140 -17.05 -6.10 -3.16
N LEU A 141 -17.93 -6.97 -2.65
CA LEU A 141 -17.55 -8.00 -1.67
C LEU A 141 -16.52 -8.98 -2.23
N HIS A 142 -16.69 -9.46 -3.47
CA HIS A 142 -15.70 -10.32 -4.12
C HIS A 142 -14.36 -9.61 -4.34
N THR A 143 -14.41 -8.32 -4.74
CA THR A 143 -13.19 -7.53 -4.89
C THR A 143 -12.47 -7.37 -3.56
N ASN A 144 -13.20 -7.10 -2.48
CA ASN A 144 -12.63 -7.01 -1.13
C ASN A 144 -12.03 -8.35 -0.65
N ASP A 145 -12.67 -9.48 -0.98
CA ASP A 145 -12.11 -10.82 -0.69
C ASP A 145 -10.80 -11.06 -1.46
N LEU A 146 -10.74 -10.66 -2.73
CA LEU A 146 -9.51 -10.74 -3.53
C LEU A 146 -8.40 -9.84 -2.96
N LEU A 147 -8.71 -8.60 -2.57
CA LEU A 147 -7.77 -7.69 -1.94
C LEU A 147 -7.24 -8.27 -0.63
N ALA A 148 -8.11 -8.83 0.22
CA ALA A 148 -7.71 -9.46 1.47
C ALA A 148 -6.83 -10.70 1.27
N ARG A 149 -7.12 -11.52 0.25
CA ARG A 149 -6.26 -12.67 -0.12
C ARG A 149 -4.92 -12.23 -0.66
N LEU A 150 -4.88 -11.18 -1.48
CA LEU A 150 -3.64 -10.62 -1.99
C LEU A 150 -2.78 -10.08 -0.86
N ASP A 151 -3.36 -9.29 0.05
CA ASP A 151 -2.67 -8.76 1.24
C ASP A 151 -2.11 -9.91 2.10
N SER A 152 -2.92 -10.92 2.40
CA SER A 152 -2.48 -12.08 3.17
C SER A 152 -1.34 -12.86 2.50
N SER A 153 -1.37 -12.98 1.16
CA SER A 153 -0.33 -13.64 0.37
C SER A 153 0.98 -12.85 0.39
N LEU A 154 0.90 -11.52 0.20
CA LEU A 154 2.06 -10.63 0.30
C LEU A 154 2.68 -10.65 1.71
N ALA A 155 1.84 -10.61 2.74
CA ALA A 155 2.30 -10.73 4.12
C ALA A 155 2.97 -12.09 4.41
N ALA A 156 2.45 -13.18 3.85
CA ALA A 156 3.07 -14.51 3.97
C ALA A 156 4.42 -14.57 3.24
N GLN A 157 4.50 -14.00 2.03
CA GLN A 157 5.73 -13.90 1.26
C GLN A 157 6.81 -13.09 2.00
N ARG A 158 6.45 -11.95 2.58
CA ARG A 158 7.36 -11.11 3.38
C ARG A 158 7.87 -11.86 4.63
N ARG A 159 6.97 -12.54 5.37
CA ARG A 159 7.38 -13.39 6.51
C ARG A 159 8.33 -14.49 6.08
N PHE A 160 8.06 -15.16 4.95
CA PHE A 160 8.94 -16.19 4.41
C PHE A 160 10.34 -15.63 4.10
N ILE A 161 10.43 -14.47 3.42
CA ILE A 161 11.72 -13.81 3.12
C ILE A 161 12.45 -13.46 4.42
N GLY A 162 11.73 -12.91 5.42
CA GLY A 162 12.32 -12.59 6.72
C GLY A 162 12.88 -13.81 7.44
N HIS A 163 12.15 -14.92 7.47
CA HIS A 163 12.61 -16.16 8.08
C HIS A 163 13.80 -16.76 7.31
N ALA A 164 13.74 -16.78 5.98
CA ALA A 164 14.83 -17.31 5.14
C ALA A 164 16.12 -16.49 5.34
N ALA A 165 16.02 -15.15 5.36
CA ALA A 165 17.15 -14.27 5.61
C ALA A 165 17.81 -14.55 6.99
N HIS A 166 16.99 -14.74 8.02
CA HIS A 166 17.47 -15.08 9.36
C HIS A 166 18.16 -16.46 9.39
N GLN A 167 17.57 -17.47 8.77
CA GLN A 167 18.14 -18.83 8.70
C GLN A 167 19.43 -18.91 7.87
N LEU A 168 19.59 -18.03 6.88
CA LEU A 168 20.83 -17.93 6.10
C LEU A 168 21.94 -17.19 6.86
N ARG A 169 21.59 -16.25 7.73
CA ARG A 169 22.58 -15.47 8.48
C ARG A 169 23.47 -16.36 9.37
N THR A 170 22.89 -17.33 10.06
CA THR A 170 23.61 -18.20 11.01
C THR A 170 24.73 -19.00 10.34
N PRO A 171 24.48 -19.81 9.26
CA PRO A 171 25.55 -20.55 8.60
C PRO A 171 26.58 -19.63 7.92
N LEU A 172 26.16 -18.47 7.38
CA LEU A 172 27.10 -17.52 6.79
C LEU A 172 28.00 -16.86 7.82
N SER A 173 27.48 -16.58 9.02
CA SER A 173 28.28 -16.06 10.13
C SER A 173 29.30 -17.12 10.61
N GLY A 174 28.91 -18.40 10.59
CA GLY A 174 29.86 -19.50 10.83
C GLY A 174 31.00 -19.56 9.80
N LEU A 175 30.67 -19.50 8.50
CA LEU A 175 31.65 -19.46 7.42
C LEU A 175 32.59 -18.24 7.51
N ARG A 176 32.04 -17.09 7.87
CA ARG A 176 32.82 -15.87 8.11
C ARG A 176 33.81 -16.08 9.25
N LEU A 177 33.34 -16.58 10.41
CA LEU A 177 34.19 -16.84 11.58
C LEU A 177 35.28 -17.83 11.28
N GLU A 178 34.99 -18.95 10.60
CA GLU A 178 36.00 -19.93 10.18
C GLU A 178 37.02 -19.30 9.25
N SER A 179 36.63 -18.49 8.30
CA SER A 179 37.53 -17.76 7.41
C SER A 179 38.40 -16.77 8.19
N GLU A 180 37.90 -16.08 9.20
CA GLU A 180 38.64 -15.17 10.07
C GLU A 180 39.66 -15.95 10.93
N LEU A 181 39.27 -17.10 11.50
CA LEU A 181 40.19 -18.00 12.25
C LEU A 181 41.28 -18.56 11.36
N MET A 182 40.99 -18.91 10.11
CA MET A 182 42.04 -19.32 9.15
C MET A 182 43.00 -18.16 8.89
N LEU A 183 42.51 -16.95 8.63
CA LEU A 183 43.34 -15.78 8.33
C LEU A 183 44.17 -15.26 9.52
N SER A 184 43.81 -15.63 10.75
CA SER A 184 44.57 -15.28 11.96
C SER A 184 45.85 -16.10 12.12
N ARG A 185 46.04 -17.13 11.29
CA ARG A 185 47.23 -18.00 11.31
C ARG A 185 48.16 -17.73 10.11
N PRO A 186 49.43 -18.06 10.18
CA PRO A 186 50.28 -18.06 9.01
C PRO A 186 49.75 -19.07 7.98
N LEU A 187 49.48 -18.62 6.76
CA LEU A 187 48.98 -19.43 5.66
C LEU A 187 49.83 -19.22 4.42
N PRO A 188 49.99 -20.24 3.56
CA PRO A 188 50.47 -20.04 2.20
C PRO A 188 49.61 -19.01 1.44
N ASP A 189 50.23 -18.23 0.54
CA ASP A 189 49.57 -17.10 -0.13
C ASP A 189 48.33 -17.52 -0.93
N ASP A 190 48.34 -18.67 -1.57
CA ASP A 190 47.22 -19.21 -2.32
C ASP A 190 46.03 -19.58 -1.40
N VAL A 191 46.31 -20.14 -0.21
CA VAL A 191 45.29 -20.48 0.80
C VAL A 191 44.72 -19.20 1.42
N ARG A 192 45.59 -18.23 1.75
CA ARG A 192 45.21 -16.92 2.25
C ARG A 192 44.25 -16.23 1.27
N ALA A 193 44.58 -16.16 0.00
CA ALA A 193 43.74 -15.54 -1.03
C ALA A 193 42.40 -16.24 -1.20
N ARG A 194 42.31 -17.55 -0.95
CA ARG A 194 41.03 -18.30 -0.96
C ARG A 194 40.20 -17.98 0.26
N ALA A 195 40.78 -17.94 1.46
CA ALA A 195 40.11 -17.61 2.71
C ALA A 195 39.54 -16.18 2.68
N GLU A 196 40.31 -15.20 2.16
CA GLU A 196 39.84 -13.82 1.95
C GLU A 196 38.66 -13.76 1.00
N ARG A 197 38.66 -14.54 -0.10
CA ARG A 197 37.50 -14.60 -1.03
C ARG A 197 36.26 -15.20 -0.36
N ILE A 198 36.40 -16.28 0.40
CA ILE A 198 35.28 -16.90 1.12
C ILE A 198 34.71 -15.92 2.13
N LYS A 199 35.54 -15.22 2.91
CA LYS A 199 35.11 -14.16 3.84
C LYS A 199 34.35 -13.07 3.12
N ALA A 200 34.88 -12.53 2.02
CA ALA A 200 34.25 -11.48 1.25
C ALA A 200 32.87 -11.88 0.68
N VAL A 201 32.74 -13.13 0.22
CA VAL A 201 31.46 -13.67 -0.27
C VAL A 201 30.46 -13.81 0.90
N SER A 202 30.90 -14.38 2.03
CA SER A 202 30.08 -14.54 3.24
C SER A 202 29.58 -13.18 3.74
N ASP A 203 30.45 -12.18 3.83
CA ASP A 203 30.11 -10.82 4.23
C ASP A 203 29.07 -10.19 3.28
N ARG A 204 29.20 -10.44 1.96
CA ARG A 204 28.24 -9.97 0.96
C ARG A 204 26.88 -10.63 1.14
N MET A 205 26.84 -11.94 1.38
CA MET A 205 25.58 -12.68 1.56
C MET A 205 24.89 -12.31 2.88
N ILE A 206 25.65 -12.07 3.96
CA ILE A 206 25.10 -11.58 5.24
C ILE A 206 24.42 -10.20 5.02
N ARG A 207 25.09 -9.27 4.34
CA ARG A 207 24.51 -7.97 4.02
C ARG A 207 23.26 -8.10 3.17
N LEU A 208 23.26 -8.95 2.14
CA LEU A 208 22.08 -9.20 1.31
C LEU A 208 20.91 -9.74 2.14
N GLY A 209 21.18 -10.69 3.05
CA GLY A 209 20.16 -11.23 3.96
C GLY A 209 19.58 -10.16 4.89
N GLN A 210 20.41 -9.26 5.42
CA GLN A 210 19.97 -8.12 6.23
C GLN A 210 19.08 -7.17 5.40
N GLN A 211 19.47 -6.84 4.19
CA GLN A 211 18.70 -5.99 3.29
C GLN A 211 17.34 -6.59 2.95
N LEU A 212 17.25 -7.89 2.71
CA LEU A 212 15.98 -8.59 2.49
C LEU A 212 15.08 -8.57 3.75
N LEU A 213 15.70 -8.67 4.94
CA LEU A 213 14.99 -8.62 6.21
C LEU A 213 14.38 -7.23 6.45
N VAL A 214 15.11 -6.17 6.15
CA VAL A 214 14.63 -4.78 6.26
C VAL A 214 13.46 -4.55 5.29
N LEU A 215 13.61 -4.99 4.04
CA LEU A 215 12.55 -4.92 3.03
C LEU A 215 11.27 -5.66 3.48
N ALA A 216 11.43 -6.81 4.15
CA ALA A 216 10.29 -7.56 4.69
C ALA A 216 9.65 -6.91 5.93
N ARG A 217 10.37 -6.07 6.68
CA ARG A 217 9.88 -5.36 7.88
C ARG A 217 9.28 -3.99 7.57
N ALA A 218 9.74 -3.33 6.53
CA ALA A 218 9.26 -2.01 6.11
C ALA A 218 7.87 -2.07 5.43
N ASP A 219 6.99 -2.98 5.88
CA ASP A 219 5.62 -3.11 5.39
C ASP A 219 4.74 -2.03 6.03
N PRO A 220 4.14 -1.11 5.25
CA PRO A 220 3.21 -0.12 5.77
C PRO A 220 1.97 -0.74 6.46
N ASN A 221 1.59 -1.96 6.06
CA ASN A 221 0.44 -2.68 6.61
C ASN A 221 0.76 -3.48 7.88
N ALA A 222 2.04 -3.72 8.20
CA ALA A 222 2.46 -4.44 9.41
C ALA A 222 2.38 -3.62 10.70
N ARG A 223 1.74 -2.44 10.68
CA ARG A 223 1.67 -1.46 11.79
C ARG A 223 3.07 -1.12 12.35
N PRO A 224 3.99 -0.59 11.53
CA PRO A 224 5.29 -0.14 12.04
C PRO A 224 5.13 0.99 13.07
N GLN A 225 3.95 1.58 13.15
CA GLN A 225 3.60 2.69 14.03
C GLN A 225 3.65 2.35 15.54
N ASP A 226 3.60 1.06 15.90
CA ASP A 226 3.71 0.62 17.30
C ASP A 226 5.17 0.74 17.82
N SER A 227 6.16 0.78 16.90
CA SER A 227 7.59 0.98 17.21
C SER A 227 8.04 2.44 17.06
N PHE A 228 7.15 3.34 16.60
CA PHE A 228 7.50 4.74 16.39
C PHE A 228 7.75 5.46 17.70
N GLN A 229 8.85 6.18 17.74
CA GLN A 229 9.27 7.04 18.83
C GLN A 229 9.39 8.47 18.34
N ARG A 230 9.22 9.43 19.25
CA ARG A 230 9.53 10.82 18.94
C ARG A 230 11.02 11.04 18.98
N ILE A 231 11.60 11.40 17.84
CA ILE A 231 13.05 11.53 17.64
C ILE A 231 13.34 12.96 17.20
N ASP A 232 14.36 13.56 17.80
CA ASP A 232 15.00 14.74 17.24
C ASP A 232 15.92 14.32 16.11
N LEU A 233 15.54 14.65 14.88
CA LEU A 233 16.27 14.28 13.67
C LEU A 233 17.69 14.84 13.66
N CYS A 234 17.92 16.04 14.24
CA CYS A 234 19.25 16.65 14.33
C CYS A 234 20.19 15.85 15.22
N ASP A 235 19.73 15.48 16.41
CA ASP A 235 20.53 14.71 17.38
C ASP A 235 20.75 13.29 16.86
N TRP A 236 19.72 12.68 16.29
CA TRP A 236 19.83 11.34 15.73
C TRP A 236 20.83 11.30 14.55
N VAL A 237 20.77 12.24 13.59
CA VAL A 237 21.74 12.28 12.47
C VAL A 237 23.16 12.53 12.98
N ARG A 238 23.36 13.35 14.03
CA ARG A 238 24.69 13.52 14.63
C ARG A 238 25.22 12.23 15.21
N ALA A 239 24.40 11.50 15.97
CA ALA A 239 24.80 10.24 16.59
C ALA A 239 25.07 9.15 15.54
N SER A 240 24.07 8.83 14.70
CA SER A 240 24.17 7.77 13.68
C SER A 240 25.20 8.09 12.61
N GLY A 241 25.33 9.39 12.19
CA GLY A 241 26.35 9.84 11.24
C GLY A 241 27.77 9.68 11.78
N ALA A 242 27.98 9.91 13.08
CA ALA A 242 29.28 9.75 13.72
C ALA A 242 29.80 8.29 13.65
N GLU A 243 28.92 7.30 13.66
CA GLU A 243 29.31 5.88 13.51
C GLU A 243 29.92 5.58 12.14
N TRP A 244 29.64 6.38 11.14
CA TRP A 244 30.19 6.24 9.78
C TRP A 244 31.56 6.87 9.58
N ILE A 245 32.00 7.79 10.47
CA ILE A 245 33.30 8.49 10.36
C ILE A 245 34.50 7.52 10.18
N PRO A 246 34.64 6.41 10.93
CA PRO A 246 35.77 5.51 10.75
C PRO A 246 35.79 4.89 9.35
N ARG A 247 34.60 4.53 8.79
CA ARG A 247 34.48 3.91 7.47
C ARG A 247 34.71 4.90 6.33
N THR A 248 34.14 6.11 6.43
CA THR A 248 34.36 7.15 5.43
C THR A 248 35.81 7.61 5.40
N ARG A 249 36.45 7.75 6.57
CA ARG A 249 37.87 8.06 6.68
C ARG A 249 38.76 6.98 6.07
N ALA A 250 38.46 5.70 6.31
CA ALA A 250 39.18 4.58 5.70
C ALA A 250 39.04 4.56 4.16
N ALA A 251 37.91 5.04 3.64
CA ALA A 251 37.65 5.20 2.20
C ALA A 251 38.17 6.54 1.64
N GLN A 252 38.79 7.38 2.47
CA GLN A 252 39.28 8.72 2.13
C GLN A 252 38.15 9.66 1.65
N VAL A 253 36.92 9.49 2.15
CA VAL A 253 35.75 10.31 1.85
C VAL A 253 35.48 11.23 3.03
N GLN A 254 35.25 12.52 2.79
CA GLN A 254 34.83 13.48 3.81
C GLN A 254 33.35 13.30 4.10
N LEU A 255 32.96 13.35 5.37
CA LEU A 255 31.55 13.32 5.81
C LEU A 255 31.23 14.59 6.56
N ASP A 256 30.35 15.40 6.00
CA ASP A 256 29.92 16.69 6.56
C ASP A 256 28.47 16.63 7.02
N LEU A 257 28.13 17.36 8.08
CA LEU A 257 26.77 17.51 8.58
C LEU A 257 26.35 18.97 8.60
N VAL A 258 25.23 19.27 7.97
CA VAL A 258 24.54 20.55 8.02
C VAL A 258 23.19 20.34 8.69
N ALA A 259 23.01 20.85 9.89
CA ALA A 259 21.77 20.74 10.64
C ALA A 259 21.42 22.09 11.30
N PRO A 260 20.12 22.42 11.40
CA PRO A 260 19.70 23.60 12.14
C PRO A 260 20.06 23.49 13.63
N GLU A 261 20.14 24.63 14.33
CA GLU A 261 20.33 24.67 15.78
C GLU A 261 19.06 24.23 16.54
N GLU A 262 17.89 24.44 15.92
CA GLU A 262 16.60 24.07 16.48
C GLU A 262 16.33 22.58 16.26
N SER A 263 15.68 21.96 17.27
CA SER A 263 15.26 20.55 17.21
C SER A 263 14.22 20.30 16.11
N VAL A 264 14.44 19.28 15.30
CA VAL A 264 13.53 18.86 14.23
C VAL A 264 12.90 17.53 14.60
N TRP A 265 11.66 17.60 15.10
CA TRP A 265 10.96 16.42 15.62
C TRP A 265 10.23 15.65 14.53
N ILE A 266 10.40 14.32 14.55
CA ILE A 266 9.66 13.36 13.72
C ILE A 266 9.20 12.18 14.59
N ASP A 267 8.17 11.47 14.14
CA ASP A 267 7.76 10.18 14.72
C ASP A 267 8.26 9.07 13.79
N ALA A 268 9.21 8.25 14.26
CA ALA A 268 9.88 7.26 13.43
C ALA A 268 10.36 6.03 14.22
N ASP A 269 10.64 4.93 13.51
CA ASP A 269 11.33 3.77 14.04
C ASP A 269 12.86 3.99 13.93
N PRO A 270 13.61 4.05 15.05
CA PRO A 270 15.04 4.31 15.05
C PRO A 270 15.84 3.29 14.21
N LEU A 271 15.47 2.01 14.27
CA LEU A 271 16.18 0.95 13.56
C LEU A 271 16.01 1.08 12.03
N LEU A 272 14.81 1.42 11.59
CA LEU A 272 14.56 1.67 10.17
C LEU A 272 15.26 2.94 9.69
N LEU A 273 15.33 3.98 10.53
CA LEU A 273 16.08 5.18 10.19
C LEU A 273 17.57 4.91 10.05
N ASP A 274 18.17 4.11 10.94
CA ASP A 274 19.59 3.73 10.86
C ASP A 274 19.89 2.96 9.56
N GLU A 275 19.00 2.06 9.16
CA GLU A 275 19.10 1.35 7.89
C GLU A 275 18.92 2.29 6.68
N LEU A 276 18.02 3.26 6.76
CA LEU A 276 17.84 4.28 5.72
C LEU A 276 19.12 5.09 5.53
N LEU A 277 19.65 5.65 6.62
CA LEU A 277 20.90 6.43 6.58
C LEU A 277 22.06 5.59 6.09
N GLY A 278 22.15 4.35 6.57
CA GLY A 278 23.20 3.41 6.16
C GLY A 278 23.18 3.12 4.67
N ASN A 279 22.02 2.88 4.08
CA ASN A 279 21.89 2.66 2.64
C ASN A 279 22.23 3.92 1.82
N LEU A 280 21.87 5.10 2.31
CA LEU A 280 22.21 6.36 1.65
C LEU A 280 23.71 6.63 1.67
N ILE A 281 24.38 6.48 2.83
CA ILE A 281 25.81 6.70 2.95
C ILE A 281 26.61 5.63 2.17
N ASP A 282 26.22 4.34 2.27
CA ASP A 282 26.91 3.27 1.51
C ASP A 282 26.80 3.49 0.00
N ASN A 283 25.64 3.99 -0.49
CA ASN A 283 25.47 4.39 -1.88
C ASN A 283 26.39 5.55 -2.24
N ALA A 284 26.42 6.62 -1.45
CA ALA A 284 27.26 7.76 -1.66
C ALA A 284 28.76 7.41 -1.65
N MET A 285 29.20 6.56 -0.72
CA MET A 285 30.60 6.05 -0.69
C MET A 285 30.95 5.18 -1.89
N ARG A 286 30.00 4.44 -2.44
CA ARG A 286 30.22 3.49 -3.54
C ARG A 286 30.25 4.17 -4.90
N TYR A 287 29.38 5.15 -5.09
CA TYR A 287 29.15 5.80 -6.39
C TYR A 287 29.65 7.25 -6.42
N GLY A 288 30.04 7.80 -5.28
CA GLY A 288 30.73 9.09 -5.18
C GLY A 288 32.16 9.06 -5.72
N ASN A 289 32.78 10.21 -5.80
CA ASN A 289 34.18 10.31 -6.23
C ASN A 289 35.14 9.81 -5.16
N PRO A 290 36.22 9.12 -5.54
CA PRO A 290 37.31 8.83 -4.63
C PRO A 290 37.90 10.12 -4.06
N GLY A 291 37.99 10.24 -2.74
CA GLY A 291 38.43 11.46 -2.07
C GLY A 291 37.40 12.58 -2.05
N GLY A 292 36.15 12.27 -2.40
CA GLY A 292 35.04 13.21 -2.45
C GLY A 292 34.41 13.53 -1.10
N CYS A 293 33.27 14.20 -1.14
CA CYS A 293 32.52 14.66 0.03
C CYS A 293 31.09 14.11 0.02
N ILE A 294 30.66 13.61 1.19
CA ILE A 294 29.26 13.27 1.47
C ILE A 294 28.72 14.29 2.47
N THR A 295 27.64 14.95 2.12
CA THR A 295 26.98 15.92 3.01
C THR A 295 25.64 15.40 3.47
N LEU A 296 25.47 15.28 4.79
CA LEU A 296 24.19 15.04 5.45
C LEU A 296 23.55 16.40 5.75
N ASN A 297 22.32 16.61 5.31
CA ASN A 297 21.61 17.87 5.54
C ASN A 297 20.25 17.59 6.17
N VAL A 298 19.96 18.25 7.30
CA VAL A 298 18.66 18.19 7.98
C VAL A 298 17.87 19.46 7.68
N GLY A 299 16.68 19.31 7.08
CA GLY A 299 15.73 20.40 6.87
C GLY A 299 14.66 20.42 7.95
N SER A 300 14.22 21.64 8.34
CA SER A 300 13.23 21.81 9.42
C SER A 300 11.79 21.96 8.92
N ASN A 301 11.56 22.49 7.74
CA ASN A 301 10.20 22.78 7.25
C ASN A 301 10.06 22.50 5.74
N PRO A 302 9.53 21.35 5.35
CA PRO A 302 9.17 20.18 6.18
C PRO A 302 10.41 19.44 6.75
N PRO A 303 10.25 18.65 7.84
CA PRO A 303 11.32 17.81 8.36
C PRO A 303 11.89 16.91 7.28
N SER A 304 13.19 16.93 7.06
CA SER A 304 13.78 16.15 5.97
C SER A 304 15.24 15.80 6.25
N LEU A 305 15.64 14.64 5.74
CA LEU A 305 17.03 14.20 5.67
C LEU A 305 17.46 14.16 4.21
N THR A 306 18.51 14.86 3.89
CA THR A 306 19.11 14.86 2.55
C THR A 306 20.54 14.36 2.62
N VAL A 307 20.87 13.39 1.79
CA VAL A 307 22.25 12.93 1.58
C VAL A 307 22.68 13.36 0.20
N MET A 308 23.84 14.01 0.12
CA MET A 308 24.43 14.50 -1.13
C MET A 308 25.84 13.94 -1.29
N ASP A 309 26.16 13.48 -2.49
CA ASP A 309 27.51 13.13 -2.92
C ASP A 309 27.95 14.03 -4.10
N ASP A 310 29.22 14.01 -4.38
CA ASP A 310 29.88 14.72 -5.48
C ASP A 310 30.23 13.81 -6.66
N GLY A 311 29.62 12.62 -6.74
CA GLY A 311 29.87 11.62 -7.77
C GLY A 311 29.41 12.01 -9.18
N PRO A 312 29.45 11.07 -10.13
CA PRO A 312 29.03 11.32 -11.51
C PRO A 312 27.52 11.51 -11.67
N GLY A 313 26.74 11.24 -10.62
CA GLY A 313 25.29 11.32 -10.66
C GLY A 313 24.64 10.08 -11.29
N ILE A 314 23.30 10.15 -11.44
CA ILE A 314 22.47 9.09 -12.00
C ILE A 314 21.89 9.58 -13.34
N PRO A 315 22.07 8.84 -14.45
CA PRO A 315 21.48 9.19 -15.73
C PRO A 315 19.96 9.37 -15.64
N MET A 316 19.41 10.31 -16.38
CA MET A 316 17.99 10.68 -16.30
C MET A 316 17.06 9.51 -16.62
N GLU A 317 17.48 8.65 -17.54
CA GLU A 317 16.77 7.42 -17.94
C GLU A 317 16.70 6.35 -16.85
N ASP A 318 17.61 6.41 -15.86
CA ASP A 318 17.69 5.45 -14.76
C ASP A 318 17.01 5.97 -13.48
N GLN A 319 16.74 7.27 -13.36
CA GLN A 319 16.30 7.91 -12.11
C GLN A 319 14.98 7.35 -11.56
N ASP A 320 14.06 6.97 -12.42
CA ASP A 320 12.79 6.36 -12.00
C ASP A 320 12.99 4.90 -11.58
N ARG A 321 13.96 4.21 -12.19
CA ARG A 321 14.19 2.78 -12.02
C ARG A 321 15.15 2.42 -10.89
N VAL A 322 15.99 3.35 -10.44
CA VAL A 322 16.98 3.07 -9.37
C VAL A 322 16.34 2.69 -8.03
N PHE A 323 15.04 2.93 -7.87
CA PHE A 323 14.26 2.50 -6.71
C PHE A 323 13.61 1.10 -6.89
N GLU A 324 13.71 0.48 -8.09
CA GLU A 324 13.29 -0.91 -8.29
C GLU A 324 14.27 -1.87 -7.63
N ALA A 325 13.75 -2.90 -6.97
CA ALA A 325 14.59 -3.91 -6.33
C ALA A 325 15.43 -4.65 -7.39
N PHE A 326 16.73 -4.84 -7.08
CA PHE A 326 17.74 -5.48 -7.94
C PHE A 326 18.09 -4.70 -9.21
N TYR A 327 17.51 -3.53 -9.46
CA TYR A 327 17.90 -2.70 -10.58
C TYR A 327 19.28 -2.08 -10.35
N ARG A 328 20.05 -2.01 -11.42
CA ARG A 328 21.36 -1.34 -11.46
C ARG A 328 21.52 -0.65 -12.80
N SER A 329 21.96 0.61 -12.76
CA SER A 329 22.35 1.31 -13.99
C SER A 329 23.44 0.53 -14.73
N PRO A 330 23.36 0.39 -16.06
CA PRO A 330 24.44 -0.22 -16.87
C PRO A 330 25.78 0.48 -16.70
N SER A 331 25.78 1.76 -16.37
CA SER A 331 26.96 2.57 -16.12
C SER A 331 27.54 2.42 -14.71
N ALA A 332 26.84 1.74 -13.78
CA ALA A 332 27.26 1.60 -12.40
C ALA A 332 28.45 0.63 -12.23
N THR A 333 29.41 1.02 -11.39
CA THR A 333 30.57 0.18 -11.03
C THR A 333 30.12 -1.17 -10.45
N ALA A 334 30.91 -2.23 -10.69
CA ALA A 334 30.60 -3.57 -10.21
C ALA A 334 30.54 -3.64 -8.67
N GLY A 335 29.56 -4.36 -8.10
CA GLY A 335 29.57 -4.76 -6.70
C GLY A 335 28.34 -4.43 -5.84
N GLY A 336 27.35 -3.67 -6.30
CA GLY A 336 26.10 -3.40 -5.55
C GLY A 336 25.07 -4.52 -5.67
N SER A 337 24.19 -4.67 -4.66
CA SER A 337 23.04 -5.59 -4.69
C SER A 337 21.86 -5.09 -5.51
N GLY A 338 21.77 -3.77 -5.77
CA GLY A 338 20.59 -3.12 -6.34
C GLY A 338 19.40 -3.01 -5.38
N LEU A 339 19.63 -3.20 -4.07
CA LEU A 339 18.56 -3.14 -3.07
C LEU A 339 18.58 -1.85 -2.24
N GLY A 340 19.70 -1.12 -2.18
CA GLY A 340 19.86 0.02 -1.26
C GLY A 340 18.78 1.09 -1.41
N LEU A 341 18.54 1.59 -2.63
CA LEU A 341 17.51 2.61 -2.87
C LEU A 341 16.09 2.05 -2.81
N ALA A 342 15.87 0.78 -3.15
CA ALA A 342 14.59 0.12 -2.92
C ALA A 342 14.25 0.07 -1.42
N ILE A 343 15.23 -0.23 -0.56
CA ILE A 343 15.08 -0.20 0.89
C ILE A 343 14.75 1.22 1.38
N VAL A 344 15.44 2.22 0.88
CA VAL A 344 15.16 3.63 1.22
C VAL A 344 13.71 3.99 0.88
N ARG A 345 13.22 3.57 -0.30
CA ARG A 345 11.83 3.76 -0.71
C ARG A 345 10.85 3.10 0.26
N GLU A 346 11.06 1.82 0.59
CA GLU A 346 10.16 1.09 1.49
C GLU A 346 10.16 1.67 2.91
N ILE A 347 11.34 2.06 3.44
CA ILE A 347 11.42 2.71 4.74
C ILE A 347 10.71 4.08 4.73
N ALA A 348 10.89 4.88 3.69
CA ALA A 348 10.19 6.14 3.54
C ALA A 348 8.66 5.91 3.51
N HIS A 349 8.20 4.92 2.76
CA HIS A 349 6.79 4.54 2.67
C HIS A 349 6.22 4.12 4.04
N ALA A 350 6.96 3.28 4.80
CA ALA A 350 6.57 2.86 6.15
C ALA A 350 6.40 4.03 7.13
N HIS A 351 7.16 5.11 6.93
CA HIS A 351 7.07 6.34 7.72
C HIS A 351 6.04 7.34 7.20
N GLY A 352 5.34 7.06 6.09
CA GLY A 352 4.50 8.03 5.40
C GLY A 352 5.30 9.22 4.86
N ALA A 353 6.59 9.03 4.68
CA ALA A 353 7.51 10.00 4.10
C ALA A 353 7.53 9.88 2.57
N TRP A 354 7.89 10.96 1.90
CA TRP A 354 8.14 10.93 0.47
C TRP A 354 9.62 11.25 0.20
N TRP A 355 10.11 10.84 -0.97
CA TRP A 355 11.50 11.03 -1.33
C TRP A 355 11.62 11.77 -2.66
N LYS A 356 12.75 12.47 -2.83
CA LYS A 356 13.08 13.18 -4.05
C LYS A 356 14.53 12.92 -4.39
N LEU A 357 14.74 12.35 -5.57
CA LEU A 357 16.05 12.22 -6.20
C LEU A 357 16.29 13.43 -7.08
N THR A 358 17.47 14.04 -6.96
CA THR A 358 17.93 15.09 -7.86
C THR A 358 19.35 14.78 -8.27
N SER A 359 19.53 14.46 -9.53
CA SER A 359 20.84 14.26 -10.16
C SER A 359 20.75 14.87 -11.55
N ARG A 360 21.60 15.85 -11.84
CA ARG A 360 21.61 16.58 -13.11
C ARG A 360 23.00 16.55 -13.70
N PRO A 361 23.13 16.40 -15.04
CA PRO A 361 24.44 16.42 -15.70
C PRO A 361 25.22 17.72 -15.48
N GLU A 362 24.50 18.82 -15.20
CA GLU A 362 25.08 20.16 -15.02
C GLU A 362 25.67 20.39 -13.60
N TYR A 363 25.27 19.56 -12.64
CA TYR A 363 25.77 19.60 -11.27
C TYR A 363 26.26 18.19 -10.89
N PRO A 364 27.58 18.00 -10.73
CA PRO A 364 28.12 16.71 -10.33
C PRO A 364 27.51 16.27 -8.99
N GLY A 365 27.14 15.00 -8.92
CA GLY A 365 26.64 14.40 -7.70
C GLY A 365 25.18 13.96 -7.74
N THR A 366 24.82 13.24 -6.68
CA THR A 366 23.45 12.81 -6.41
C THR A 366 22.96 13.44 -5.11
N ARG A 367 21.74 13.95 -5.14
CA ARG A 367 21.03 14.43 -3.96
C ARG A 367 19.79 13.60 -3.77
N LEU A 368 19.68 12.89 -2.66
CA LEU A 368 18.48 12.17 -2.27
C LEU A 368 17.94 12.72 -0.96
N SER A 369 16.73 13.26 -1.03
CA SER A 369 16.02 13.84 0.11
C SER A 369 14.85 12.94 0.50
N VAL A 370 14.73 12.62 1.79
CA VAL A 370 13.57 11.97 2.39
C VAL A 370 12.87 12.98 3.28
N VAL A 371 11.60 13.23 3.03
CA VAL A 371 10.79 14.23 3.71
C VAL A 371 9.76 13.54 4.57
N PHE A 372 9.85 13.75 5.85
CA PHE A 372 9.00 13.11 6.84
C PHE A 372 7.74 13.93 7.13
N PRO A 373 6.62 13.29 7.45
CA PRO A 373 5.50 13.99 8.07
C PRO A 373 5.95 14.57 9.41
N GLY A 374 5.47 15.76 9.72
CA GLY A 374 5.72 16.38 11.04
C GLY A 374 5.14 15.52 12.17
N PRO A 375 5.52 15.82 13.42
CA PRO A 375 5.09 15.04 14.57
C PRO A 375 3.56 15.03 14.72
N ARG A 376 2.98 13.87 15.03
CA ARG A 376 1.52 13.70 15.18
C ARG A 376 1.01 14.50 16.37
N LYS A 377 -0.02 15.31 16.18
CA LYS A 377 -0.71 16.01 17.27
C LYS A 377 -1.52 14.98 18.06
N GLY A 378 -1.14 14.71 19.32
CA GLY A 378 -1.96 13.93 20.26
C GLY A 378 -1.49 12.53 20.61
N ALA A 379 -0.40 12.00 20.10
CA ALA A 379 0.19 10.76 20.60
C ALA A 379 1.01 11.05 21.86
N GLN A 380 0.57 10.54 23.02
CA GLN A 380 1.44 10.40 24.20
C GLN A 380 2.46 9.30 23.87
N LEU A 381 3.51 9.66 23.16
CA LEU A 381 4.66 8.79 22.96
C LEU A 381 5.46 8.76 24.26
N THR A 382 5.71 7.59 24.77
CA THR A 382 6.45 7.35 26.01
C THR A 382 7.81 8.03 25.92
N ARG A 383 7.98 9.09 26.71
CA ARG A 383 9.26 9.74 26.93
C ARG A 383 10.13 8.74 27.67
N HIS A 384 11.11 8.17 27.04
CA HIS A 384 12.16 7.45 27.74
C HIS A 384 13.09 8.50 28.37
N ASP A 385 12.75 8.92 29.60
CA ASP A 385 13.66 9.71 30.44
C ASP A 385 14.92 8.86 30.66
N LYS A 386 16.00 9.26 30.02
CA LYS A 386 17.34 8.84 30.42
C LYS A 386 17.58 9.42 31.80
N GLN A 387 17.42 8.62 32.86
CA GLN A 387 18.12 8.85 34.10
C GLN A 387 19.54 8.34 33.93
N VAL A 388 20.46 9.23 34.22
CA VAL A 388 21.92 9.12 34.29
C VAL A 388 22.41 7.96 35.17
#